data_7fa51e6ca11e542c7c5669572c408a91
#
_entry.id   7fa51e6ca11e542c7c5669572c408a91
#
_cell.length_a   1.000
_cell.length_b   1.000
_cell.length_c   1.000
_cell.angle_alpha   90.00
_cell.angle_beta   90.00
_cell.angle_gamma   90.00
#
_symmetry.space_group_name_H-M   'P 1'
#
loop_
_entity.id
_entity.type
_entity.pdbx_description
1 polymer ?
#
loop_
_entity_poly.entity_id
_entity_poly.type
_entity_poly.pdbx_seq_one_letter_code
_entity_poly.pdbx_strand_id
1 'polypeptide(L)'
;ELSVYDGIPHLLSPVVTDPKKAVIALKWAVREMEERYKKMSKIGVRNIDGFNARLEEARARGEILTRTVQTGFDRETGEAVYEQEEMDLSALPYIVIVVDEMADLMMVAGKEIEGAIQRLAQMARAAGIHLIMATQRPSVDVITGTIKANFPTRISFQVTSKIDSRTILGEMGAEQLLGQGDMLFMAGGGRTTRVHGPFCSDSEVESVVAHLKRQGRPAYLDAVTADDGSEEGGKAGKGAPAELEMDGAVFDQGSFGEAGGDLYEQAVQVVLRDKKASTSYIQRRLQIGYNRAASLMEKMEIEGIVGPANHAGKREILVETDGQGM
;
A
#
# COMPACT_ATOMS: atom_id res chain seq x y z
N GLU A 1 23.79 -10.39 7.52
CA GLU A 1 23.32 -10.41 8.94
C GLU A 1 21.93 -11.05 9.06
N LEU A 2 20.96 -10.62 8.24
CA LEU A 2 19.59 -11.15 8.33
C LEU A 2 19.40 -12.56 7.75
N SER A 3 20.32 -13.08 6.96
CA SER A 3 20.22 -14.42 6.34
C SER A 3 20.15 -15.58 7.37
N VAL A 4 20.53 -15.33 8.61
CA VAL A 4 20.36 -16.30 9.70
C VAL A 4 18.90 -16.72 9.88
N TYR A 5 17.94 -15.80 9.60
CA TYR A 5 16.50 -16.02 9.75
C TYR A 5 15.87 -16.82 8.59
N ASP A 6 16.58 -17.03 7.47
CA ASP A 6 16.05 -17.79 6.34
C ASP A 6 15.60 -19.18 6.76
N GLY A 7 14.43 -19.58 6.27
CA GLY A 7 13.86 -20.89 6.54
C GLY A 7 13.03 -21.02 7.81
N ILE A 8 12.81 -19.92 8.59
CA ILE A 8 11.81 -19.95 9.66
C ILE A 8 10.39 -19.93 9.07
N PRO A 9 9.42 -20.64 9.69
CA PRO A 9 8.07 -20.78 9.12
C PRO A 9 7.28 -19.47 9.04
N HIS A 10 7.74 -18.41 9.71
CA HIS A 10 7.06 -17.11 9.76
C HIS A 10 7.33 -16.22 8.54
N LEU A 11 8.37 -16.51 7.74
CA LEU A 11 8.74 -15.67 6.61
C LEU A 11 7.77 -15.82 5.45
N LEU A 12 7.33 -14.69 4.89
CA LEU A 12 6.52 -14.64 3.66
C LEU A 12 7.38 -14.74 2.40
N SER A 13 8.64 -14.33 2.46
CA SER A 13 9.64 -14.49 1.40
C SER A 13 11.01 -14.78 2.02
N PRO A 14 11.98 -15.31 1.27
CA PRO A 14 13.38 -15.31 1.71
C PRO A 14 13.80 -13.88 2.10
N VAL A 15 14.84 -13.76 2.94
CA VAL A 15 15.38 -12.44 3.32
C VAL A 15 15.76 -11.68 2.06
N VAL A 16 15.20 -10.48 1.90
CA VAL A 16 15.41 -9.63 0.73
C VAL A 16 16.69 -8.83 0.91
N THR A 17 17.72 -9.17 0.15
CA THR A 17 19.06 -8.51 0.20
C THR A 17 19.27 -7.51 -0.92
N ASP A 18 18.48 -7.57 -1.99
CA ASP A 18 18.54 -6.63 -3.11
C ASP A 18 17.62 -5.42 -2.83
N PRO A 19 18.15 -4.18 -2.78
CA PRO A 19 17.33 -2.99 -2.55
C PRO A 19 16.20 -2.79 -3.57
N LYS A 20 16.39 -3.19 -4.83
CA LYS A 20 15.33 -3.08 -5.85
C LYS A 20 14.17 -4.02 -5.52
N LYS A 21 14.47 -5.26 -5.12
CA LYS A 21 13.44 -6.20 -4.65
C LYS A 21 12.77 -5.74 -3.36
N ALA A 22 13.49 -5.04 -2.48
CA ALA A 22 12.91 -4.45 -1.27
C ALA A 22 11.89 -3.36 -1.61
N VAL A 23 12.12 -2.54 -2.65
CA VAL A 23 11.12 -1.58 -3.18
C VAL A 23 9.86 -2.31 -3.64
N ILE A 24 10.02 -3.41 -4.39
CA ILE A 24 8.90 -4.23 -4.87
C ILE A 24 8.12 -4.81 -3.68
N ALA A 25 8.82 -5.35 -2.68
CA ALA A 25 8.20 -5.89 -1.46
C ALA A 25 7.41 -4.84 -0.67
N LEU A 26 7.90 -3.59 -0.57
CA LEU A 26 7.15 -2.50 0.05
C LEU A 26 5.91 -2.09 -0.77
N LYS A 27 6.02 -2.04 -2.09
CA LYS A 27 4.87 -1.81 -2.98
C LYS A 27 3.84 -2.94 -2.85
N TRP A 28 4.29 -4.19 -2.75
CA TRP A 28 3.41 -5.32 -2.46
C TRP A 28 2.68 -5.16 -1.13
N ALA A 29 3.38 -4.74 -0.07
CA ALA A 29 2.76 -4.52 1.23
C ALA A 29 1.67 -3.43 1.20
N VAL A 30 1.85 -2.38 0.38
CA VAL A 30 0.81 -1.36 0.14
C VAL A 30 -0.42 -1.99 -0.53
N ARG A 31 -0.22 -2.80 -1.58
CA ARG A 31 -1.33 -3.51 -2.26
C ARG A 31 -2.05 -4.47 -1.32
N GLU A 32 -1.30 -5.25 -0.55
CA GLU A 32 -1.88 -6.17 0.45
C GLU A 32 -2.71 -5.42 1.49
N MET A 33 -2.23 -4.28 1.96
CA MET A 33 -2.99 -3.42 2.86
C MET A 33 -4.32 -2.98 2.23
N GLU A 34 -4.31 -2.53 0.98
CA GLU A 34 -5.51 -2.11 0.25
C GLU A 34 -6.50 -3.26 0.04
N GLU A 35 -6.00 -4.43 -0.32
CA GLU A 35 -6.83 -5.63 -0.46
C GLU A 35 -7.46 -6.04 0.87
N ARG A 36 -6.73 -5.94 1.98
CA ARG A 36 -7.29 -6.17 3.32
C ARG A 36 -8.39 -5.17 3.65
N TYR A 37 -8.20 -3.88 3.33
CA TYR A 37 -9.25 -2.88 3.51
C TYR A 37 -10.50 -3.18 2.68
N LYS A 38 -10.34 -3.59 1.43
CA LYS A 38 -11.46 -4.00 0.58
C LYS A 38 -12.21 -5.19 1.20
N LYS A 39 -11.50 -6.20 1.72
CA LYS A 39 -12.11 -7.35 2.41
C LYS A 39 -12.85 -6.93 3.68
N MET A 40 -12.23 -6.11 4.53
CA MET A 40 -12.83 -5.62 5.77
C MET A 40 -14.07 -4.76 5.52
N SER A 41 -14.02 -3.86 4.54
CA SER A 41 -15.14 -2.99 4.15
C SER A 41 -16.37 -3.82 3.73
N LYS A 42 -16.17 -4.91 2.97
CA LYS A 42 -17.27 -5.76 2.48
C LYS A 42 -18.09 -6.41 3.58
N ILE A 43 -17.47 -6.71 4.72
CA ILE A 43 -18.17 -7.28 5.88
C ILE A 43 -18.41 -6.27 7.00
N GLY A 44 -18.16 -4.98 6.73
CA GLY A 44 -18.50 -3.88 7.64
C GLY A 44 -17.64 -3.79 8.90
N VAL A 45 -16.39 -4.30 8.88
CA VAL A 45 -15.49 -4.26 10.03
C VAL A 45 -14.39 -3.22 9.84
N ARG A 46 -13.82 -2.72 10.95
CA ARG A 46 -12.89 -1.60 10.95
C ARG A 46 -11.41 -2.00 11.08
N ASN A 47 -11.12 -3.22 11.51
CA ASN A 47 -9.78 -3.70 11.75
C ASN A 47 -9.68 -5.22 11.57
N ILE A 48 -8.44 -5.70 11.53
CA ILE A 48 -8.13 -7.13 11.33
C ILE A 48 -8.71 -8.04 12.42
N ASP A 49 -8.75 -7.59 13.68
CA ASP A 49 -9.28 -8.38 14.78
C ASP A 49 -10.79 -8.61 14.59
N GLY A 50 -11.52 -7.53 14.27
CA GLY A 50 -12.95 -7.62 13.95
C GLY A 50 -13.21 -8.48 12.72
N PHE A 51 -12.32 -8.43 11.71
CA PHE A 51 -12.40 -9.27 10.53
C PHE A 51 -12.25 -10.74 10.90
N ASN A 52 -11.19 -11.09 11.59
CA ASN A 52 -10.91 -12.47 11.99
C ASN A 52 -12.00 -13.03 12.92
N ALA A 53 -12.48 -12.24 13.90
CA ALA A 53 -13.58 -12.64 14.78
C ALA A 53 -14.88 -12.91 14.00
N ARG A 54 -15.22 -12.03 13.04
CA ARG A 54 -16.41 -12.21 12.20
C ARG A 54 -16.33 -13.47 11.31
N LEU A 55 -15.13 -13.78 10.78
CA LEU A 55 -14.92 -15.01 10.01
C LEU A 55 -15.03 -16.27 10.88
N GLU A 56 -14.50 -16.22 12.10
CA GLU A 56 -14.62 -17.33 13.04
C GLU A 56 -16.08 -17.60 13.40
N GLU A 57 -16.87 -16.55 13.66
CA GLU A 57 -18.31 -16.67 13.87
C GLU A 57 -19.05 -17.24 12.64
N ALA A 58 -18.74 -16.77 11.44
CA ALA A 58 -19.34 -17.27 10.20
C ALA A 58 -19.03 -18.75 10.01
N ARG A 59 -17.78 -19.15 10.23
CA ARG A 59 -17.35 -20.54 10.15
C ARG A 59 -18.07 -21.42 11.20
N ALA A 60 -18.20 -20.95 12.44
CA ALA A 60 -18.89 -21.67 13.50
C ALA A 60 -20.38 -21.85 13.22
N ARG A 61 -21.01 -20.93 12.49
CA ARG A 61 -22.42 -20.97 12.10
C ARG A 61 -22.66 -21.67 10.76
N GLY A 62 -21.60 -22.04 10.02
CA GLY A 62 -21.72 -22.54 8.65
C GLY A 62 -22.27 -21.49 7.67
N GLU A 63 -22.09 -20.21 7.98
CA GLU A 63 -22.53 -19.09 7.17
C GLU A 63 -21.59 -18.89 5.98
N ILE A 64 -22.13 -18.80 4.77
CA ILE A 64 -21.37 -18.47 3.56
C ILE A 64 -21.40 -16.95 3.40
N LEU A 65 -20.24 -16.31 3.57
CA LEU A 65 -20.11 -14.90 3.28
C LEU A 65 -19.90 -14.71 1.78
N THR A 66 -20.82 -14.00 1.13
CA THR A 66 -20.73 -13.67 -0.29
C THR A 66 -20.37 -12.20 -0.48
N ARG A 67 -19.67 -11.92 -1.57
CA ARG A 67 -19.42 -10.56 -2.03
C ARG A 67 -20.10 -10.37 -3.39
N THR A 68 -20.70 -9.21 -3.58
CA THR A 68 -21.18 -8.79 -4.88
C THR A 68 -20.01 -8.21 -5.66
N VAL A 69 -19.69 -8.81 -6.79
CA VAL A 69 -18.63 -8.34 -7.70
C VAL A 69 -19.29 -7.96 -9.01
N GLN A 70 -18.97 -6.77 -9.51
CA GLN A 70 -19.38 -6.40 -10.85
C GLN A 70 -18.50 -7.16 -11.86
N THR A 71 -19.09 -8.07 -12.63
CA THR A 71 -18.40 -8.91 -13.61
C THR A 71 -18.39 -8.32 -15.01
N GLY A 72 -19.17 -7.27 -15.26
CA GLY A 72 -19.22 -6.60 -16.56
C GLY A 72 -20.45 -5.72 -16.72
N PHE A 73 -20.75 -5.39 -17.97
CA PHE A 73 -22.00 -4.75 -18.37
C PHE A 73 -22.74 -5.65 -19.36
N ASP A 74 -24.04 -5.68 -19.22
CA ASP A 74 -24.91 -6.33 -20.22
C ASP A 74 -24.73 -5.58 -21.55
N ARG A 75 -24.46 -6.35 -22.63
CA ARG A 75 -24.18 -5.80 -23.96
C ARG A 75 -25.41 -5.18 -24.62
N GLU A 76 -26.62 -5.59 -24.22
CA GLU A 76 -27.87 -5.14 -24.81
C GLU A 76 -28.47 -3.97 -24.05
N THR A 77 -28.37 -3.98 -22.71
CA THR A 77 -28.98 -2.96 -21.85
C THR A 77 -27.98 -1.91 -21.34
N GLY A 78 -26.67 -2.20 -21.37
CA GLY A 78 -25.64 -1.34 -20.79
C GLY A 78 -25.65 -1.31 -19.26
N GLU A 79 -26.45 -2.16 -18.60
CA GLU A 79 -26.54 -2.25 -17.15
C GLU A 79 -25.39 -3.07 -16.58
N ALA A 80 -24.94 -2.70 -15.38
CA ALA A 80 -23.89 -3.42 -14.68
C ALA A 80 -24.38 -4.81 -14.24
N VAL A 81 -23.64 -5.85 -14.63
CA VAL A 81 -23.91 -7.23 -14.21
C VAL A 81 -23.13 -7.52 -12.93
N TYR A 82 -23.85 -7.99 -11.92
CA TYR A 82 -23.30 -8.33 -10.62
C TYR A 82 -23.41 -9.82 -10.38
N GLU A 83 -22.32 -10.42 -9.92
CA GLU A 83 -22.29 -11.81 -9.48
C GLU A 83 -21.94 -11.88 -7.99
N GLN A 84 -22.50 -12.88 -7.31
CA GLN A 84 -22.13 -13.18 -5.93
C GLN A 84 -20.98 -14.18 -5.95
N GLU A 85 -19.83 -13.77 -5.42
CA GLU A 85 -18.67 -14.61 -5.23
C GLU A 85 -18.52 -14.96 -3.75
N GLU A 86 -18.24 -16.21 -3.45
CA GLU A 86 -17.98 -16.64 -2.08
C GLU A 86 -16.65 -16.04 -1.59
N MET A 87 -16.66 -15.51 -0.38
CA MET A 87 -15.45 -14.99 0.26
C MET A 87 -14.66 -16.14 0.89
N ASP A 88 -13.35 -16.13 0.67
CA ASP A 88 -12.46 -17.00 1.44
C ASP A 88 -12.53 -16.65 2.93
N LEU A 89 -12.90 -17.63 3.74
CA LEU A 89 -13.05 -17.52 5.19
C LEU A 89 -11.74 -17.80 5.94
N SER A 90 -10.58 -17.63 5.30
CA SER A 90 -9.31 -17.73 5.98
C SER A 90 -9.00 -16.45 6.76
N ALA A 91 -8.56 -16.64 8.01
CA ALA A 91 -8.16 -15.55 8.87
C ALA A 91 -6.92 -14.84 8.29
N LEU A 92 -6.90 -13.51 8.34
CA LEU A 92 -5.76 -12.71 7.92
C LEU A 92 -4.70 -12.69 9.04
N PRO A 93 -3.45 -13.10 8.76
CA PRO A 93 -2.38 -13.00 9.74
C PRO A 93 -1.88 -11.56 9.88
N TYR A 94 -1.28 -11.24 11.02
CA TYR A 94 -0.47 -10.04 11.15
C TYR A 94 0.79 -10.17 10.29
N ILE A 95 1.20 -9.05 9.68
CA ILE A 95 2.45 -8.95 8.91
C ILE A 95 3.36 -7.93 9.60
N VAL A 96 4.59 -8.33 9.88
CA VAL A 96 5.63 -7.43 10.39
C VAL A 96 6.70 -7.29 9.31
N ILE A 97 6.95 -6.06 8.90
CA ILE A 97 7.98 -5.71 7.92
C ILE A 97 9.16 -5.12 8.69
N VAL A 98 10.30 -5.76 8.60
CA VAL A 98 11.55 -5.30 9.24
C VAL A 98 12.49 -4.78 8.16
N VAL A 99 12.89 -3.52 8.29
CA VAL A 99 13.89 -2.86 7.43
C VAL A 99 15.11 -2.58 8.28
N ASP A 100 16.20 -3.26 7.98
CA ASP A 100 17.44 -3.20 8.77
C ASP A 100 18.24 -1.91 8.52
N GLU A 101 18.44 -1.51 7.26
CA GLU A 101 19.11 -0.26 6.91
C GLU A 101 18.28 0.54 5.89
N MET A 102 17.50 1.49 6.40
CA MET A 102 16.64 2.33 5.57
C MET A 102 17.43 3.25 4.62
N ALA A 103 18.64 3.66 5.00
CA ALA A 103 19.46 4.53 4.16
C ALA A 103 19.76 3.92 2.79
N ASP A 104 19.99 2.61 2.73
CA ASP A 104 20.29 1.93 1.47
C ASP A 104 19.08 1.93 0.52
N LEU A 105 17.87 1.81 1.06
CA LEU A 105 16.64 1.92 0.28
C LEU A 105 16.41 3.36 -0.23
N MET A 106 16.64 4.35 0.64
CA MET A 106 16.49 5.76 0.30
C MET A 106 17.46 6.22 -0.80
N MET A 107 18.66 5.62 -0.86
CA MET A 107 19.64 5.89 -1.90
C MET A 107 19.23 5.36 -3.28
N VAL A 108 18.48 4.26 -3.32
CA VAL A 108 18.07 3.60 -4.58
C VAL A 108 16.81 4.20 -5.16
N ALA A 109 15.79 4.42 -4.33
CA ALA A 109 14.46 4.85 -4.76
C ALA A 109 13.76 5.74 -3.71
N GLY A 110 14.46 6.77 -3.21
CA GLY A 110 14.03 7.55 -2.04
C GLY A 110 12.59 8.04 -2.09
N LYS A 111 12.15 8.68 -3.17
CA LYS A 111 10.77 9.20 -3.29
C LYS A 111 9.72 8.10 -3.29
N GLU A 112 9.97 6.99 -3.98
CA GLU A 112 9.03 5.86 -4.05
C GLU A 112 8.92 5.15 -2.70
N ILE A 113 10.06 4.95 -2.04
CA ILE A 113 10.15 4.36 -0.70
C ILE A 113 9.45 5.25 0.32
N GLU A 114 9.71 6.55 0.32
CA GLU A 114 9.07 7.50 1.23
C GLU A 114 7.56 7.50 1.06
N GLY A 115 7.06 7.50 -0.18
CA GLY A 115 5.63 7.42 -0.46
C GLY A 115 4.99 6.10 0.01
N ALA A 116 5.64 4.96 -0.24
CA ALA A 116 5.16 3.65 0.22
C ALA A 116 5.14 3.55 1.75
N ILE A 117 6.22 3.97 2.41
CA ILE A 117 6.33 3.98 3.87
C ILE A 117 5.29 4.92 4.49
N GLN A 118 5.11 6.12 3.93
CA GLN A 118 4.11 7.06 4.40
C GLN A 118 2.71 6.44 4.36
N ARG A 119 2.33 5.83 3.26
CA ARG A 119 1.03 5.19 3.08
C ARG A 119 0.82 4.04 4.06
N LEU A 120 1.83 3.17 4.22
CA LEU A 120 1.79 2.09 5.21
C LEU A 120 1.68 2.64 6.64
N ALA A 121 2.52 3.61 7.01
CA ALA A 121 2.52 4.17 8.36
C ALA A 121 1.19 4.82 8.76
N GLN A 122 0.49 5.42 7.81
CA GLN A 122 -0.81 6.06 8.04
C GLN A 122 -1.95 5.07 8.19
N MET A 123 -1.94 3.96 7.44
CA MET A 123 -3.12 3.12 7.29
C MET A 123 -2.91 1.65 7.68
N ALA A 124 -1.69 1.13 7.70
CA ALA A 124 -1.44 -0.31 7.80
C ALA A 124 -1.82 -0.93 9.14
N ARG A 125 -1.86 -0.14 10.23
CA ARG A 125 -2.17 -0.61 11.58
C ARG A 125 -3.51 -1.36 11.65
N ALA A 126 -4.57 -0.79 11.11
CA ALA A 126 -5.89 -1.42 11.12
C ALA A 126 -5.96 -2.67 10.25
N ALA A 127 -5.13 -2.73 9.18
CA ALA A 127 -4.98 -3.92 8.33
C ALA A 127 -4.05 -5.00 8.93
N GLY A 128 -3.51 -4.79 10.12
CA GLY A 128 -2.61 -5.72 10.80
C GLY A 128 -1.21 -5.80 10.17
N ILE A 129 -0.74 -4.72 9.55
CA ILE A 129 0.60 -4.63 8.98
C ILE A 129 1.40 -3.62 9.78
N HIS A 130 2.56 -4.03 10.27
CA HIS A 130 3.42 -3.24 11.15
C HIS A 130 4.81 -3.11 10.57
N LEU A 131 5.44 -1.93 10.76
CA LEU A 131 6.79 -1.65 10.28
C LEU A 131 7.74 -1.44 11.46
N ILE A 132 8.90 -2.07 11.39
CA ILE A 132 10.07 -1.81 12.22
C ILE A 132 11.16 -1.34 11.28
N MET A 133 11.60 -0.10 11.44
CA MET A 133 12.61 0.48 10.58
C MET A 133 13.84 0.87 11.38
N ALA A 134 14.99 0.50 10.90
CA ALA A 134 16.28 0.84 11.48
C ALA A 134 17.20 1.52 10.47
N THR A 135 18.17 2.28 10.96
CA THR A 135 19.26 2.83 10.18
C THR A 135 20.44 3.16 11.07
N GLN A 136 21.64 2.96 10.56
CA GLN A 136 22.89 3.40 11.16
C GLN A 136 23.31 4.80 10.70
N ARG A 137 22.53 5.43 9.79
CA ARG A 137 22.81 6.75 9.21
C ARG A 137 21.71 7.75 9.59
N PRO A 138 21.79 8.37 10.79
CA PRO A 138 20.77 9.30 11.28
C PRO A 138 20.87 10.67 10.62
N SER A 139 20.79 10.72 9.28
CA SER A 139 20.77 11.96 8.51
C SER A 139 19.34 12.42 8.23
N VAL A 140 19.15 13.71 7.93
CA VAL A 140 17.84 14.28 7.59
C VAL A 140 17.30 13.77 6.27
N ASP A 141 18.17 13.29 5.37
CA ASP A 141 17.80 12.70 4.09
C ASP A 141 17.25 11.28 4.23
N VAL A 142 17.58 10.61 5.33
CA VAL A 142 17.10 9.26 5.67
C VAL A 142 15.91 9.34 6.61
N ILE A 143 16.04 10.10 7.70
CA ILE A 143 14.97 10.31 8.69
C ILE A 143 14.30 11.66 8.37
N THR A 144 13.54 11.68 7.29
CA THR A 144 12.86 12.88 6.79
C THR A 144 11.75 13.38 7.72
N GLY A 145 11.26 14.58 7.48
CA GLY A 145 10.11 15.12 8.20
C GLY A 145 8.86 14.25 8.07
N THR A 146 8.63 13.70 6.88
CA THR A 146 7.52 12.78 6.58
C THR A 146 7.64 11.50 7.39
N ILE A 147 8.83 10.90 7.46
CA ILE A 147 9.09 9.70 8.28
C ILE A 147 8.83 10.00 9.75
N LYS A 148 9.38 11.11 10.26
CA LYS A 148 9.20 11.52 11.67
C LYS A 148 7.74 11.76 12.05
N ALA A 149 6.95 12.33 11.17
CA ALA A 149 5.53 12.59 11.40
C ALA A 149 4.71 11.30 11.53
N ASN A 150 5.09 10.26 10.77
CA ASN A 150 4.34 9.00 10.71
C ASN A 150 4.87 7.91 11.66
N PHE A 151 6.10 8.08 12.21
CA PHE A 151 6.70 7.19 13.19
C PHE A 151 6.96 7.93 14.51
N PRO A 152 5.93 8.12 15.31
CA PRO A 152 6.04 8.86 16.58
C PRO A 152 6.74 8.05 17.68
N THR A 153 6.78 6.73 17.59
CA THR A 153 7.54 5.87 18.51
C THR A 153 8.93 5.65 17.95
N ARG A 154 9.95 6.05 18.72
CA ARG A 154 11.34 6.02 18.28
C ARG A 154 12.26 5.50 19.38
N ILE A 155 13.32 4.84 18.94
CA ILE A 155 14.41 4.38 19.80
C ILE A 155 15.71 4.93 19.22
N SER A 156 16.54 5.50 20.08
CA SER A 156 17.92 5.85 19.73
C SER A 156 18.89 5.18 20.68
N PHE A 157 19.82 4.43 20.13
CA PHE A 157 21.02 4.02 20.85
C PHE A 157 22.02 5.17 20.90
N GLN A 158 23.21 4.93 21.47
CA GLN A 158 24.25 5.93 21.52
C GLN A 158 24.60 6.44 20.12
N VAL A 159 24.67 7.75 19.98
CA VAL A 159 25.11 8.45 18.78
C VAL A 159 26.32 9.33 19.06
N THR A 160 27.03 9.76 18.03
CA THR A 160 28.27 10.53 18.18
C THR A 160 28.03 12.03 18.40
N SER A 161 26.87 12.54 18.01
CA SER A 161 26.60 13.98 18.09
C SER A 161 25.20 14.32 18.59
N LYS A 162 25.07 15.53 19.15
CA LYS A 162 23.78 16.13 19.52
C LYS A 162 22.86 16.34 18.32
N ILE A 163 23.45 16.51 17.13
CA ILE A 163 22.70 16.68 15.88
C ILE A 163 21.99 15.38 15.51
N ASP A 164 22.69 14.25 15.62
CA ASP A 164 22.11 12.93 15.37
C ASP A 164 20.97 12.61 16.34
N SER A 165 21.18 12.89 17.64
CA SER A 165 20.12 12.75 18.64
C SER A 165 18.86 13.55 18.27
N ARG A 166 19.02 14.81 17.87
CA ARG A 166 17.90 15.65 17.45
C ARG A 166 17.25 15.13 16.16
N THR A 167 18.05 14.60 15.24
CA THR A 167 17.50 14.03 13.99
C THR A 167 16.60 12.86 14.28
N ILE A 168 16.95 11.98 15.22
CA ILE A 168 16.17 10.81 15.58
C ILE A 168 15.00 11.18 16.49
N LEU A 169 15.30 11.82 17.65
CA LEU A 169 14.36 12.01 18.74
C LEU A 169 13.69 13.39 18.77
N GLY A 170 14.24 14.37 18.04
CA GLY A 170 13.83 15.77 18.17
C GLY A 170 14.49 16.51 19.34
N GLU A 171 15.20 15.80 20.21
CA GLU A 171 15.90 16.34 21.39
C GLU A 171 17.31 15.76 21.52
N MET A 172 18.14 16.42 22.35
CA MET A 172 19.49 15.95 22.70
C MET A 172 19.39 14.87 23.79
N GLY A 173 20.47 14.08 23.94
CA GLY A 173 20.61 13.14 25.02
C GLY A 173 21.18 11.78 24.61
N ALA A 174 20.90 11.34 23.39
CA ALA A 174 21.40 10.04 22.91
C ALA A 174 22.94 10.02 22.77
N GLU A 175 23.58 11.18 22.60
CA GLU A 175 25.04 11.32 22.61
C GLU A 175 25.69 11.07 23.98
N GLN A 176 24.88 11.04 25.06
CA GLN A 176 25.34 10.81 26.43
C GLN A 176 25.11 9.36 26.88
N LEU A 177 24.53 8.53 26.04
CA LEU A 177 24.31 7.13 26.35
C LEU A 177 25.64 6.37 26.45
N LEU A 178 25.63 5.26 27.19
CA LEU A 178 26.83 4.50 27.54
C LEU A 178 27.16 3.42 26.51
N GLY A 179 26.28 3.18 25.53
CA GLY A 179 26.40 2.03 24.62
C GLY A 179 25.90 0.73 25.25
N GLN A 180 26.23 -0.40 24.63
CA GLN A 180 25.91 -1.74 25.12
C GLN A 180 24.41 -1.97 25.41
N GLY A 181 23.51 -1.42 24.55
CA GLY A 181 22.07 -1.55 24.71
C GLY A 181 21.41 -0.43 25.51
N ASP A 182 22.18 0.54 26.02
CA ASP A 182 21.64 1.76 26.61
C ASP A 182 20.96 2.62 25.54
N MET A 183 19.69 2.95 25.72
CA MET A 183 18.86 3.61 24.71
C MET A 183 17.92 4.66 25.30
N LEU A 184 17.52 5.61 24.47
CA LEU A 184 16.39 6.48 24.72
C LEU A 184 15.18 5.99 23.94
N PHE A 185 14.09 5.73 24.63
CA PHE A 185 12.81 5.32 24.09
C PHE A 185 11.80 6.46 24.16
N MET A 186 11.23 6.83 23.02
CA MET A 186 10.17 7.82 22.88
C MET A 186 8.90 7.12 22.44
N ALA A 187 7.89 7.05 23.30
CA ALA A 187 6.59 6.48 22.97
C ALA A 187 5.65 7.56 22.42
N GLY A 188 5.12 7.35 21.21
CA GLY A 188 4.06 8.17 20.63
C GLY A 188 4.37 9.66 20.49
N GLY A 189 5.65 10.03 20.29
CA GLY A 189 6.09 11.44 20.22
C GLY A 189 6.11 12.17 21.56
N GLY A 190 5.97 11.43 22.67
CA GLY A 190 6.00 11.95 24.03
C GLY A 190 7.41 12.11 24.60
N ARG A 191 7.47 12.14 25.93
CA ARG A 191 8.73 12.28 26.67
C ARG A 191 9.63 11.06 26.48
N THR A 192 10.94 11.26 26.31
CA THR A 192 11.91 10.18 26.27
C THR A 192 12.12 9.52 27.63
N THR A 193 12.27 8.23 27.62
CA THR A 193 12.61 7.40 28.80
C THR A 193 13.89 6.63 28.49
N ARG A 194 14.84 6.63 29.41
CA ARG A 194 16.05 5.84 29.30
C ARG A 194 15.76 4.38 29.66
N VAL A 195 16.12 3.49 28.76
CA VAL A 195 15.92 2.03 28.89
C VAL A 195 17.25 1.35 28.58
N HIS A 196 17.52 0.23 29.21
CA HIS A 196 18.69 -0.57 28.93
C HIS A 196 18.27 -1.93 28.37
N GLY A 197 18.65 -2.21 27.11
CA GLY A 197 18.42 -3.50 26.48
C GLY A 197 19.52 -4.49 26.83
N PRO A 198 19.22 -5.77 27.10
CA PRO A 198 20.25 -6.77 27.30
C PRO A 198 20.99 -7.07 25.98
N PHE A 199 22.23 -7.52 26.12
CA PHE A 199 22.97 -8.05 24.98
C PHE A 199 22.39 -9.42 24.58
N CYS A 200 22.22 -9.61 23.27
CA CYS A 200 21.84 -10.88 22.66
C CYS A 200 22.97 -11.31 21.72
N SER A 201 23.56 -12.46 21.99
CA SER A 201 24.67 -12.98 21.19
C SER A 201 24.17 -13.68 19.91
N ASP A 202 25.03 -13.79 18.90
CA ASP A 202 24.72 -14.50 17.65
C ASP A 202 24.34 -15.97 17.91
N SER A 203 25.01 -16.63 18.86
CA SER A 203 24.69 -18.00 19.26
C SER A 203 23.30 -18.15 19.87
N GLU A 204 22.82 -17.14 20.62
CA GLU A 204 21.45 -17.12 21.14
C GLU A 204 20.44 -16.94 20.01
N VAL A 205 20.72 -16.02 19.06
CA VAL A 205 19.89 -15.84 17.85
C VAL A 205 19.82 -17.14 17.05
N GLU A 206 20.95 -17.78 16.77
CA GLU A 206 21.01 -19.08 16.05
C GLU A 206 20.22 -20.16 16.77
N SER A 207 20.30 -20.21 18.11
CA SER A 207 19.56 -21.17 18.92
C SER A 207 18.04 -20.98 18.80
N VAL A 208 17.58 -19.71 18.85
CA VAL A 208 16.16 -19.35 18.66
C VAL A 208 15.72 -19.72 17.26
N VAL A 209 16.49 -19.35 16.23
CA VAL A 209 16.18 -19.66 14.83
C VAL A 209 16.12 -21.17 14.61
N ALA A 210 17.05 -21.93 15.14
CA ALA A 210 17.03 -23.39 15.07
C ALA A 210 15.77 -24.00 15.73
N HIS A 211 15.32 -23.40 16.84
CA HIS A 211 14.05 -23.79 17.47
C HIS A 211 12.85 -23.49 16.55
N LEU A 212 12.76 -22.30 15.95
CA LEU A 212 11.68 -21.90 15.06
C LEU A 212 11.64 -22.79 13.80
N LYS A 213 12.77 -23.12 13.21
CA LYS A 213 12.86 -24.02 12.06
C LYS A 213 12.33 -25.43 12.32
N ARG A 214 12.35 -25.89 13.58
CA ARG A 214 11.75 -27.18 13.97
C ARG A 214 10.21 -27.14 14.02
N GLN A 215 9.61 -25.97 14.12
CA GLN A 215 8.14 -25.81 14.17
C GLN A 215 7.48 -25.99 12.81
N GLY A 216 8.19 -25.77 11.70
CA GLY A 216 7.65 -25.90 10.36
C GLY A 216 8.59 -25.38 9.28
N ARG A 217 8.10 -25.38 8.05
CA ARG A 217 8.79 -24.79 6.89
C ARG A 217 8.03 -23.55 6.42
N PRO A 218 8.72 -22.54 5.89
CA PRO A 218 8.04 -21.36 5.34
C PRO A 218 7.25 -21.71 4.08
N ALA A 219 6.09 -21.10 3.91
CA ALA A 219 5.33 -21.09 2.66
C ALA A 219 5.56 -19.73 1.98
N TYR A 220 6.63 -19.64 1.21
CA TYR A 220 6.99 -18.39 0.54
C TYR A 220 5.96 -17.97 -0.51
N LEU A 221 5.68 -16.67 -0.59
CA LEU A 221 4.84 -16.04 -1.59
C LEU A 221 5.73 -15.35 -2.63
N ASP A 222 5.84 -15.90 -3.82
CA ASP A 222 6.64 -15.33 -4.90
C ASP A 222 6.20 -13.91 -5.26
N ALA A 223 4.90 -13.62 -5.14
CA ALA A 223 4.31 -12.31 -5.38
C ALA A 223 4.90 -11.16 -4.55
N VAL A 224 5.55 -11.46 -3.41
CA VAL A 224 6.17 -10.41 -2.55
C VAL A 224 7.33 -9.73 -3.26
N THR A 225 8.12 -10.47 -4.04
CA THR A 225 9.32 -9.97 -4.73
C THR A 225 9.24 -10.06 -6.26
N ALA A 226 8.10 -10.49 -6.80
CA ALA A 226 7.86 -10.52 -8.24
C ALA A 226 7.59 -9.11 -8.74
N ASP A 227 8.27 -8.73 -9.81
CA ASP A 227 8.00 -7.50 -10.54
C ASP A 227 6.77 -7.73 -11.43
N ASP A 228 5.68 -7.04 -11.15
CA ASP A 228 4.41 -7.21 -11.90
C ASP A 228 4.47 -6.70 -13.35
N GLY A 229 5.64 -6.22 -13.80
CA GLY A 229 5.81 -5.75 -15.20
C GLY A 229 4.93 -4.57 -15.61
N SER A 230 4.29 -3.89 -14.66
CA SER A 230 3.35 -2.80 -14.94
C SER A 230 4.01 -1.44 -15.20
N GLU A 231 5.34 -1.35 -15.28
CA GLU A 231 6.08 -0.11 -15.53
C GLU A 231 7.02 -0.12 -16.75
N GLU A 232 7.02 -1.14 -17.63
CA GLU A 232 7.79 -1.06 -18.87
C GLU A 232 6.89 -0.97 -20.11
N GLY A 233 6.44 0.24 -20.41
CA GLY A 233 5.70 0.59 -21.62
C GLY A 233 5.87 2.05 -22.07
N GLY A 234 6.91 2.74 -21.63
CA GLY A 234 7.21 4.12 -22.06
C GLY A 234 8.58 4.27 -22.71
N LYS A 235 8.69 4.04 -24.02
CA LYS A 235 9.89 4.44 -24.81
C LYS A 235 10.17 5.92 -24.61
N ALA A 236 11.42 6.21 -24.22
CA ALA A 236 12.00 7.53 -24.11
C ALA A 236 11.78 8.40 -25.36
N GLY A 237 10.94 9.41 -25.24
CA GLY A 237 10.93 10.61 -26.05
C GLY A 237 11.60 11.72 -25.28
N LYS A 238 12.72 12.27 -25.80
CA LYS A 238 13.42 13.42 -25.26
C LYS A 238 12.50 14.64 -25.17
N GLY A 239 12.36 15.24 -23.99
CA GLY A 239 11.74 16.55 -23.83
C GLY A 239 11.43 16.87 -22.37
N ALA A 240 12.21 17.77 -21.80
CA ALA A 240 12.04 18.65 -20.63
C ALA A 240 11.37 18.10 -19.33
N PRO A 241 11.87 18.50 -18.15
CA PRO A 241 11.35 18.03 -16.87
C PRO A 241 9.98 18.63 -16.62
N ALA A 242 8.94 17.80 -16.62
CA ALA A 242 7.65 18.17 -16.09
C ALA A 242 7.74 18.08 -14.56
N GLU A 243 7.64 19.20 -13.90
CA GLU A 243 7.35 19.31 -12.49
C GLU A 243 6.05 18.54 -12.21
N LEU A 244 6.15 17.45 -11.45
CA LEU A 244 4.99 16.77 -10.88
C LEU A 244 4.46 17.67 -9.77
N GLU A 245 3.55 18.57 -10.13
CA GLU A 245 2.68 19.19 -9.14
C GLU A 245 1.94 18.07 -8.41
N MET A 246 2.29 17.90 -7.15
CA MET A 246 1.51 17.14 -6.19
C MET A 246 0.22 17.93 -5.95
N ASP A 247 -0.81 17.63 -6.73
CA ASP A 247 -2.16 18.11 -6.44
C ASP A 247 -2.61 17.45 -5.13
N GLY A 248 -2.67 18.27 -4.09
CA GLY A 248 -3.13 17.89 -2.77
C GLY A 248 -4.59 17.47 -2.84
N ALA A 249 -4.82 16.18 -2.99
CA ALA A 249 -6.15 15.62 -2.74
C ALA A 249 -6.47 15.82 -1.27
N VAL A 250 -7.22 16.87 -0.98
CA VAL A 250 -7.91 17.06 0.28
C VAL A 250 -8.79 15.85 0.50
N PHE A 251 -8.40 14.99 1.41
CA PHE A 251 -9.24 13.90 1.88
C PHE A 251 -10.43 14.52 2.65
N ASP A 252 -11.58 14.54 2.00
CA ASP A 252 -12.83 14.72 2.71
C ASP A 252 -13.09 13.49 3.59
N GLN A 253 -13.18 13.71 4.90
CA GLN A 253 -13.36 12.70 5.94
C GLN A 253 -14.76 12.04 5.93
N GLY A 254 -15.44 11.96 4.81
CA GLY A 254 -16.85 11.61 4.76
C GLY A 254 -17.30 10.46 3.86
N SER A 255 -16.43 9.77 3.09
CA SER A 255 -16.96 8.73 2.20
C SER A 255 -15.92 7.63 1.90
N PHE A 256 -15.74 6.71 2.84
CA PHE A 256 -15.12 5.41 2.60
C PHE A 256 -16.22 4.40 2.22
N GLY A 257 -16.53 4.35 0.93
CA GLY A 257 -17.45 3.37 0.35
C GLY A 257 -17.92 3.88 -1.01
N GLU A 258 -17.59 3.19 -2.08
CA GLU A 258 -18.14 3.33 -3.43
C GLU A 258 -17.48 4.28 -4.44
N ALA A 259 -16.33 4.90 -4.22
CA ALA A 259 -15.81 5.91 -5.15
C ALA A 259 -15.17 5.38 -6.46
N GLY A 260 -15.02 4.08 -6.65
CA GLY A 260 -14.43 3.51 -7.88
C GLY A 260 -15.47 3.05 -8.89
N GLY A 261 -16.54 2.41 -8.44
CA GLY A 261 -17.67 1.98 -9.28
C GLY A 261 -18.54 3.16 -9.70
N ASP A 262 -18.90 3.99 -8.76
CA ASP A 262 -19.75 5.18 -8.99
C ASP A 262 -19.15 6.15 -10.01
N LEU A 263 -17.84 6.44 -9.96
CA LEU A 263 -17.19 7.36 -10.90
C LEU A 263 -17.14 6.82 -12.33
N TYR A 264 -16.95 5.50 -12.48
CA TYR A 264 -16.96 4.86 -13.80
C TYR A 264 -18.37 4.87 -14.39
N GLU A 265 -19.37 4.52 -13.60
CA GLU A 265 -20.78 4.57 -14.00
C GLU A 265 -21.21 6.00 -14.38
N GLN A 266 -20.81 6.98 -13.59
CA GLN A 266 -21.04 8.41 -13.93
C GLN A 266 -20.37 8.79 -15.26
N ALA A 267 -19.16 8.30 -15.51
CA ALA A 267 -18.45 8.55 -16.76
C ALA A 267 -19.17 7.92 -17.95
N VAL A 268 -19.62 6.68 -17.81
CA VAL A 268 -20.43 5.98 -18.84
C VAL A 268 -21.73 6.71 -19.11
N GLN A 269 -22.47 7.08 -18.06
CA GLN A 269 -23.72 7.85 -18.20
C GLN A 269 -23.51 9.20 -18.90
N VAL A 270 -22.44 9.92 -18.57
CA VAL A 270 -22.09 11.18 -19.23
C VAL A 270 -21.79 10.98 -20.70
N VAL A 271 -21.03 9.94 -21.07
CA VAL A 271 -20.71 9.61 -22.48
C VAL A 271 -21.97 9.25 -23.25
N LEU A 272 -22.83 8.41 -22.71
CA LEU A 272 -24.06 7.97 -23.36
C LEU A 272 -25.10 9.09 -23.50
N ARG A 273 -25.29 9.88 -22.43
CA ARG A 273 -26.25 10.98 -22.42
C ARG A 273 -25.85 12.14 -23.33
N ASP A 274 -24.58 12.58 -23.23
CA ASP A 274 -24.10 13.77 -23.90
C ASP A 274 -23.56 13.45 -25.32
N LYS A 275 -23.53 12.16 -25.68
CA LYS A 275 -23.03 11.62 -26.98
C LYS A 275 -21.63 12.15 -27.34
N LYS A 276 -20.77 12.30 -26.34
CA LYS A 276 -19.41 12.82 -26.49
C LYS A 276 -18.40 11.94 -25.74
N ALA A 277 -17.62 11.17 -26.52
CA ALA A 277 -16.60 10.27 -25.99
C ALA A 277 -15.20 10.85 -26.28
N SER A 278 -14.68 11.66 -25.35
CA SER A 278 -13.28 12.11 -25.38
C SER A 278 -12.75 12.31 -23.97
N THR A 279 -11.46 12.02 -23.78
CA THR A 279 -10.78 12.17 -22.47
C THR A 279 -10.93 13.57 -21.90
N SER A 280 -10.73 14.62 -22.71
CA SER A 280 -10.87 16.02 -22.29
C SER A 280 -12.31 16.40 -21.92
N TYR A 281 -13.30 15.73 -22.49
CA TYR A 281 -14.69 15.98 -22.14
C TYR A 281 -15.03 15.37 -20.78
N ILE A 282 -14.64 14.13 -20.53
CA ILE A 282 -14.83 13.45 -19.25
C ILE A 282 -14.07 14.16 -18.14
N GLN A 283 -12.82 14.56 -18.39
CA GLN A 283 -12.02 15.34 -17.45
C GLN A 283 -12.78 16.59 -16.95
N ARG A 284 -13.28 17.40 -17.88
CA ARG A 284 -14.00 18.64 -17.54
C ARG A 284 -15.36 18.38 -16.90
N ARG A 285 -16.06 17.35 -17.32
CA ARG A 285 -17.42 17.08 -16.85
C ARG A 285 -17.46 16.50 -15.44
N LEU A 286 -16.51 15.61 -15.14
CA LEU A 286 -16.38 14.97 -13.83
C LEU A 286 -15.37 15.67 -12.91
N GLN A 287 -14.69 16.72 -13.38
CA GLN A 287 -13.68 17.48 -12.64
C GLN A 287 -12.54 16.58 -12.09
N ILE A 288 -12.07 15.64 -12.90
CA ILE A 288 -11.03 14.65 -12.55
C ILE A 288 -9.75 14.94 -13.32
N GLY A 289 -8.61 14.42 -12.83
CA GLY A 289 -7.32 14.53 -13.52
C GLY A 289 -7.31 13.81 -14.88
N TYR A 290 -6.45 14.28 -15.80
CA TYR A 290 -6.35 13.74 -17.16
C TYR A 290 -6.08 12.22 -17.17
N ASN A 291 -5.14 11.73 -16.37
CA ASN A 291 -4.81 10.31 -16.30
C ASN A 291 -6.02 9.46 -15.87
N ARG A 292 -6.80 9.94 -14.92
CA ARG A 292 -8.00 9.24 -14.46
C ARG A 292 -9.10 9.23 -15.53
N ALA A 293 -9.27 10.35 -16.25
CA ALA A 293 -10.18 10.41 -17.39
C ALA A 293 -9.74 9.49 -18.54
N ALA A 294 -8.43 9.40 -18.80
CA ALA A 294 -7.87 8.51 -19.81
C ALA A 294 -8.11 7.02 -19.45
N SER A 295 -7.83 6.62 -18.22
CA SER A 295 -8.08 5.24 -17.74
C SER A 295 -9.57 4.86 -17.82
N LEU A 296 -10.49 5.78 -17.50
CA LEU A 296 -11.92 5.55 -17.64
C LEU A 296 -12.32 5.35 -19.11
N MET A 297 -11.75 6.14 -20.01
CA MET A 297 -12.00 6.02 -21.46
C MET A 297 -11.42 4.74 -22.05
N GLU A 298 -10.24 4.31 -21.62
CA GLU A 298 -9.63 3.04 -22.01
C GLU A 298 -10.46 1.85 -21.51
N LYS A 299 -10.95 1.91 -20.28
CA LYS A 299 -11.83 0.88 -19.73
C LYS A 299 -13.14 0.78 -20.54
N MET A 300 -13.75 1.91 -20.93
CA MET A 300 -14.92 1.94 -21.79
C MET A 300 -14.64 1.37 -23.20
N GLU A 301 -13.42 1.51 -23.71
CA GLU A 301 -13.01 0.92 -24.99
C GLU A 301 -12.86 -0.60 -24.88
N ILE A 302 -12.24 -1.09 -23.79
CA ILE A 302 -12.08 -2.53 -23.52
C ILE A 302 -13.46 -3.20 -23.35
N GLU A 303 -14.39 -2.53 -22.69
CA GLU A 303 -15.75 -3.02 -22.47
C GLU A 303 -16.69 -2.82 -23.69
N GLY A 304 -16.19 -2.21 -24.77
CA GLY A 304 -16.91 -2.05 -26.03
C GLY A 304 -17.98 -0.97 -25.99
N ILE A 305 -17.98 -0.07 -25.02
CA ILE A 305 -18.90 1.08 -24.93
C ILE A 305 -18.51 2.15 -25.95
N VAL A 306 -17.20 2.33 -26.14
CA VAL A 306 -16.66 3.27 -27.14
C VAL A 306 -15.63 2.58 -28.03
N GLY A 307 -15.50 3.05 -29.25
CA GLY A 307 -14.50 2.59 -30.20
C GLY A 307 -13.11 3.21 -29.97
N PRO A 308 -12.10 2.80 -30.76
CA PRO A 308 -10.76 3.35 -30.68
C PRO A 308 -10.72 4.84 -30.99
N ALA A 309 -9.73 5.54 -30.39
CA ALA A 309 -9.56 6.98 -30.58
C ALA A 309 -9.15 7.30 -32.03
N ASN A 310 -9.80 8.28 -32.64
CA ASN A 310 -9.37 8.84 -33.95
C ASN A 310 -8.18 9.81 -33.75
N HIS A 311 -7.63 10.34 -34.84
CA HIS A 311 -6.50 11.28 -34.85
C HIS A 311 -6.74 12.57 -34.04
N ALA A 312 -7.98 12.89 -33.69
CA ALA A 312 -8.37 14.04 -32.87
C ALA A 312 -8.70 13.65 -31.41
N GLY A 313 -8.43 12.41 -30.98
CA GLY A 313 -8.71 11.92 -29.62
C GLY A 313 -10.20 11.73 -29.31
N LYS A 314 -11.07 11.75 -30.33
CA LYS A 314 -12.50 11.44 -30.18
C LYS A 314 -12.73 9.98 -30.48
N ARG A 315 -13.67 9.38 -29.75
CA ARG A 315 -14.07 7.96 -29.91
C ARG A 315 -15.54 7.90 -30.35
N GLU A 316 -15.87 6.89 -31.10
CA GLU A 316 -17.24 6.60 -31.51
C GLU A 316 -17.95 5.81 -30.42
N ILE A 317 -19.22 6.08 -30.16
CA ILE A 317 -20.01 5.37 -29.15
C ILE A 317 -20.63 4.16 -29.86
N LEU A 318 -20.35 2.97 -29.36
CA LEU A 318 -20.76 1.70 -29.97
C LEU A 318 -22.08 1.16 -29.43
N VAL A 319 -22.51 1.65 -28.26
CA VAL A 319 -23.78 1.25 -27.61
C VAL A 319 -24.85 2.25 -27.98
N GLU A 320 -25.92 1.80 -28.63
CA GLU A 320 -27.11 2.63 -28.92
C GLU A 320 -27.97 2.74 -27.65
N THR A 321 -28.18 3.97 -27.18
CA THR A 321 -29.23 4.24 -26.20
C THR A 321 -30.55 4.33 -26.93
N ASP A 322 -31.42 3.33 -26.77
CA ASP A 322 -32.81 3.43 -27.21
C ASP A 322 -33.45 4.65 -26.56
N GLY A 323 -33.80 5.60 -27.42
CA GLY A 323 -34.50 6.80 -27.03
C GLY A 323 -35.92 6.46 -26.58
N GLN A 324 -36.18 6.44 -25.31
CA GLN A 324 -37.54 6.67 -24.82
C GLN A 324 -37.77 8.19 -24.72
N GLY A 325 -38.40 8.70 -25.78
CA GLY A 325 -39.05 9.97 -25.73
C GLY A 325 -40.37 9.86 -24.97
N MET A 326 -40.55 10.72 -24.04
CA MET A 326 -41.72 11.57 -23.80
C MET A 326 -41.48 12.35 -22.50
#